data_859c04ee99b461abe8ee8f2f3a66bfaa
#
_entry.id   859c04ee99b461abe8ee8f2f3a66bfaa
#
_cell.length_a   1.000
_cell.length_b   1.000
_cell.length_c   1.000
_cell.angle_alpha   90.00
_cell.angle_beta   90.00
_cell.angle_gamma   90.00
#
_symmetry.space_group_name_H-M   'P 1'
#
loop_
_entity.id
_entity.type
_entity.pdbx_description
1 polymer ?
#
loop_
_entity_poly.entity_id
_entity_poly.type
_entity_poly.pdbx_seq_one_letter_code
_entity_poly.pdbx_strand_id
1 'polypeptide(L)'
;DPKEPIIEELGIEINKRFDWLHKERNFNDKWEQRIQKFWINVNNNITISTPHRHPESFFSAVYYPDVGENPGSITFLNPNLQLSYVIKPEMVDKFDEFNAASQAIVPQTDMLIIFPSWLWHFVNHEPDPTGERISIAFDSMIVKKDA
;
A
#
# COMPACT_ATOMS: atom_id res chain seq x y z
N ASP A 1 -13.75 -14.56 -9.21
CA ASP A 1 -15.01 -13.88 -9.56
C ASP A 1 -15.31 -12.84 -8.50
N PRO A 2 -15.54 -11.54 -8.83
CA PRO A 2 -15.87 -10.49 -7.84
C PRO A 2 -17.17 -10.74 -7.06
N LYS A 3 -17.91 -11.78 -7.40
CA LYS A 3 -19.13 -12.22 -6.70
C LYS A 3 -18.87 -13.32 -5.65
N GLU A 4 -17.64 -13.70 -5.41
CA GLU A 4 -17.31 -14.56 -4.29
C GLU A 4 -17.60 -13.83 -2.98
N PRO A 5 -18.43 -14.37 -2.07
CA PRO A 5 -18.86 -13.68 -0.84
C PRO A 5 -17.69 -13.17 0.00
N ILE A 6 -16.61 -13.92 0.06
CA ILE A 6 -15.42 -13.54 0.84
C ILE A 6 -14.71 -12.30 0.29
N ILE A 7 -14.71 -12.10 -1.02
CA ILE A 7 -14.14 -10.91 -1.66
C ILE A 7 -15.02 -9.69 -1.42
N GLU A 8 -16.33 -9.88 -1.43
CA GLU A 8 -17.30 -8.82 -1.13
C GLU A 8 -17.16 -8.38 0.34
N GLU A 9 -17.10 -9.32 1.28
CA GLU A 9 -16.89 -9.02 2.71
C GLU A 9 -15.57 -8.28 2.93
N LEU A 10 -14.47 -8.74 2.31
CA LEU A 10 -13.19 -8.06 2.39
C LEU A 10 -13.28 -6.64 1.83
N GLY A 11 -13.93 -6.44 0.69
CA GLY A 11 -14.15 -5.13 0.11
C GLY A 11 -14.91 -4.18 1.04
N ILE A 12 -15.94 -4.67 1.73
CA ILE A 12 -16.69 -3.90 2.72
C ILE A 12 -15.77 -3.48 3.89
N GLU A 13 -14.97 -4.39 4.42
CA GLU A 13 -14.04 -4.09 5.51
C GLU A 13 -12.95 -3.10 5.09
N ILE A 14 -12.39 -3.24 3.90
CA ILE A 14 -11.41 -2.29 3.36
C ILE A 14 -12.03 -0.90 3.19
N ASN A 15 -13.26 -0.82 2.65
CA ASN A 15 -13.93 0.48 2.50
C ASN A 15 -14.16 1.17 3.85
N LYS A 16 -14.53 0.42 4.91
CA LYS A 16 -14.65 0.96 6.27
C LYS A 16 -13.31 1.55 6.76
N ARG A 17 -12.17 0.95 6.40
CA ARG A 17 -10.84 1.48 6.76
C ARG A 17 -10.51 2.74 5.98
N PHE A 18 -10.88 2.83 4.71
CA PHE A 18 -10.74 4.06 3.94
C PHE A 18 -11.62 5.19 4.52
N ASP A 19 -12.87 4.89 4.92
CA ASP A 19 -13.77 5.87 5.54
C ASP A 19 -13.26 6.32 6.93
N TRP A 20 -12.70 5.39 7.71
CA TRP A 20 -12.04 5.74 8.96
C TRP A 20 -10.87 6.69 8.72
N LEU A 21 -9.98 6.38 7.78
CA LEU A 21 -8.83 7.21 7.45
C LEU A 21 -9.26 8.58 6.90
N HIS A 22 -10.34 8.63 6.11
CA HIS A 22 -10.94 9.87 5.62
C HIS A 22 -11.30 10.82 6.79
N LYS A 23 -11.92 10.28 7.84
CA LYS A 23 -12.29 11.04 9.05
C LYS A 23 -11.06 11.46 9.85
N GLU A 24 -10.13 10.54 10.11
CA GLU A 24 -8.89 10.80 10.85
C GLU A 24 -8.02 11.88 10.20
N ARG A 25 -8.10 12.02 8.88
CA ARG A 25 -7.40 13.05 8.11
C ARG A 25 -8.20 14.33 7.91
N ASN A 26 -9.31 14.49 8.63
CA ASN A 26 -10.18 15.68 8.61
C ASN A 26 -10.70 16.04 7.20
N PHE A 27 -10.92 15.06 6.35
CA PHE A 27 -11.61 15.31 5.08
C PHE A 27 -13.09 15.61 5.34
N ASN A 28 -13.65 16.45 4.49
CA ASN A 28 -15.03 16.91 4.61
C ASN A 28 -16.01 15.73 4.45
N ASP A 29 -16.99 15.65 5.36
CA ASP A 29 -18.00 14.59 5.42
C ASP A 29 -19.02 14.57 4.28
N LYS A 30 -19.03 15.64 3.44
CA LYS A 30 -19.78 15.65 2.17
C LYS A 30 -19.14 14.77 1.08
N TRP A 31 -17.95 14.27 1.35
CA TRP A 31 -17.21 13.36 0.49
C TRP A 31 -17.05 12.01 1.19
N GLU A 32 -16.89 10.96 0.42
CA GLU A 32 -16.64 9.61 0.92
C GLU A 32 -15.61 8.89 0.06
N GLN A 33 -15.04 7.83 0.60
CA GLN A 33 -14.18 6.93 -0.14
C GLN A 33 -15.03 5.81 -0.75
N ARG A 34 -14.77 5.49 -2.00
CA ARG A 34 -15.34 4.31 -2.66
C ARG A 34 -14.24 3.50 -3.30
N ILE A 35 -14.24 2.18 -3.10
CA ILE A 35 -13.35 1.29 -3.83
C ILE A 35 -13.69 1.42 -5.32
N GLN A 36 -12.67 1.73 -6.11
CA GLN A 36 -12.78 1.89 -7.55
C GLN A 36 -12.37 0.63 -8.29
N LYS A 37 -11.32 -0.01 -7.79
CA LYS A 37 -10.76 -1.24 -8.36
C LYS A 37 -10.04 -2.05 -7.30
N PHE A 38 -9.93 -3.34 -7.55
CA PHE A 38 -9.06 -4.22 -6.79
C PHE A 38 -8.45 -5.27 -7.73
N TRP A 39 -7.36 -5.86 -7.30
CA TRP A 39 -6.72 -6.98 -8.01
C TRP A 39 -5.92 -7.85 -7.04
N ILE A 40 -5.73 -9.10 -7.43
CA ILE A 40 -4.97 -10.09 -6.67
C ILE A 40 -3.63 -10.29 -7.36
N ASN A 41 -2.56 -10.21 -6.57
CA ASN A 41 -1.22 -10.57 -7.00
C ASN A 41 -0.82 -11.86 -6.33
N VAL A 42 -0.43 -12.84 -7.13
CA VAL A 42 0.26 -14.04 -6.66
C VAL A 42 1.69 -13.92 -7.17
N ASN A 43 2.58 -13.57 -6.28
CA ASN A 43 3.99 -13.34 -6.61
C ASN A 43 4.78 -14.61 -6.32
N ASN A 44 5.38 -15.14 -7.36
CA ASN A 44 6.44 -16.12 -7.28
C ASN A 44 7.79 -15.44 -7.60
N ASN A 45 8.88 -16.11 -7.39
CA ASN A 45 10.28 -15.66 -7.34
C ASN A 45 10.82 -14.70 -8.40
N ILE A 46 10.05 -14.27 -9.39
CA ILE A 46 10.54 -13.50 -10.54
C ILE A 46 9.81 -12.18 -10.74
N THR A 47 8.87 -11.83 -9.87
CA THR A 47 8.08 -10.61 -10.06
C THR A 47 8.83 -9.39 -9.55
N ILE A 48 9.39 -8.60 -10.44
CA ILE A 48 9.97 -7.29 -10.11
C ILE A 48 8.90 -6.24 -10.32
N SER A 49 8.55 -5.53 -9.27
CA SER A 49 7.71 -4.33 -9.37
C SER A 49 8.62 -3.12 -9.51
N THR A 50 8.49 -2.41 -10.63
CA THR A 50 9.17 -1.10 -10.79
C THR A 50 8.51 -0.05 -9.92
N PRO A 51 9.23 1.01 -9.51
CA PRO A 51 8.62 2.13 -8.81
C PRO A 51 7.44 2.71 -9.60
N HIS A 52 6.31 2.82 -8.94
CA HIS A 52 5.07 3.32 -9.52
C HIS A 52 4.18 4.01 -8.48
N ARG A 53 3.12 4.63 -8.94
CA ARG A 53 2.03 5.22 -8.16
C ARG A 53 0.71 4.91 -8.85
N HIS A 54 -0.40 5.13 -8.17
CA HIS A 54 -1.73 4.86 -8.74
C HIS A 54 -2.42 6.17 -9.13
N PRO A 55 -2.33 6.59 -10.42
CA PRO A 55 -3.03 7.78 -10.88
C PRO A 55 -4.55 7.60 -10.78
N GLU A 56 -5.27 8.72 -10.62
CA GLU A 56 -6.74 8.75 -10.50
C GLU A 56 -7.31 8.07 -9.26
N SER A 57 -6.46 7.62 -8.34
CA SER A 57 -6.85 7.02 -7.07
C SER A 57 -6.48 7.94 -5.91
N PHE A 58 -7.21 7.85 -4.80
CA PHE A 58 -7.02 8.70 -3.63
C PHE A 58 -6.22 8.00 -2.54
N PHE A 59 -6.71 6.87 -2.04
CA PHE A 59 -5.97 5.94 -1.20
C PHE A 59 -5.80 4.61 -1.91
N SER A 60 -4.66 3.99 -1.65
CA SER A 60 -4.37 2.61 -2.02
C SER A 60 -4.21 1.77 -0.75
N ALA A 61 -4.63 0.53 -0.82
CA ALA A 61 -4.46 -0.44 0.25
C ALA A 61 -3.92 -1.74 -0.31
N VAL A 62 -3.13 -2.44 0.47
CA VAL A 62 -2.71 -3.79 0.16
C VAL A 62 -2.90 -4.69 1.40
N TYR A 63 -3.66 -5.73 1.24
CA TYR A 63 -3.89 -6.78 2.23
C TYR A 63 -3.09 -8.02 1.85
N TYR A 64 -2.48 -8.66 2.84
CA TYR A 64 -1.63 -9.81 2.67
C TYR A 64 -2.24 -11.04 3.37
N PRO A 65 -3.09 -11.84 2.68
CA PRO A 65 -3.66 -13.05 3.28
C PRO A 65 -2.61 -14.12 3.57
N ASP A 66 -1.55 -14.18 2.76
CA ASP A 66 -0.42 -15.08 2.95
C ASP A 66 0.84 -14.48 2.34
N VAL A 67 1.93 -14.53 3.08
CA VAL A 67 3.21 -13.93 2.66
C VAL A 67 4.35 -14.94 2.50
N GLY A 68 4.17 -16.20 2.92
CA GLY A 68 5.24 -17.19 2.94
C GLY A 68 6.35 -16.84 3.95
N GLU A 69 7.50 -17.50 3.84
CA GLU A 69 8.61 -17.33 4.78
C GLU A 69 9.48 -16.11 4.48
N ASN A 70 9.69 -15.77 3.21
CA ASN A 70 10.52 -14.64 2.76
C ASN A 70 9.73 -13.70 1.84
N PRO A 71 8.84 -12.87 2.39
CA PRO A 71 7.88 -12.11 1.60
C PRO A 71 8.48 -10.95 0.80
N GLY A 72 9.77 -10.64 1.01
CA GLY A 72 10.34 -9.40 0.51
C GLY A 72 9.76 -8.17 1.25
N SER A 73 9.83 -7.02 0.63
CA SER A 73 9.30 -5.79 1.22
C SER A 73 8.53 -4.95 0.21
N ILE A 74 7.60 -4.14 0.72
CA ILE A 74 7.09 -2.98 -0.01
C ILE A 74 7.88 -1.76 0.43
N THR A 75 8.44 -1.03 -0.51
CA THR A 75 9.29 0.14 -0.23
C THR A 75 8.61 1.40 -0.74
N PHE A 76 8.43 2.36 0.15
CA PHE A 76 7.90 3.68 -0.15
C PHE A 76 9.04 4.68 -0.30
N LEU A 77 8.97 5.52 -1.33
CA LEU A 77 9.94 6.59 -1.54
C LEU A 77 9.49 7.86 -0.82
N ASN A 78 10.43 8.53 -0.16
CA ASN A 78 10.14 9.82 0.44
C ASN A 78 9.81 10.83 -0.67
N PRO A 79 8.67 11.53 -0.61
CA PRO A 79 8.31 12.54 -1.61
C PRO A 79 9.36 13.65 -1.72
N ASN A 80 10.06 13.94 -0.65
CA ASN A 80 11.18 14.88 -0.66
C ASN A 80 12.50 14.15 -0.97
N LEU A 81 12.69 13.81 -2.23
CA LEU A 81 13.91 13.14 -2.70
C LEU A 81 15.19 13.95 -2.47
N GLN A 82 15.10 15.25 -2.23
CA GLN A 82 16.26 16.10 -1.98
C GLN A 82 16.96 15.76 -0.65
N LEU A 83 16.28 15.11 0.28
CA LEU A 83 16.88 14.66 1.53
C LEU A 83 18.10 13.75 1.30
N SER A 84 18.07 12.91 0.28
CA SER A 84 19.18 12.00 -0.05
C SER A 84 20.45 12.72 -0.51
N TYR A 85 20.36 13.99 -0.95
CA TYR A 85 21.52 14.80 -1.29
C TYR A 85 22.17 15.48 -0.07
N VAL A 86 21.39 15.69 0.98
CA VAL A 86 21.81 16.47 2.16
C VAL A 86 22.16 15.56 3.33
N ILE A 87 21.35 14.54 3.55
CA ILE A 87 21.51 13.63 4.69
C ILE A 87 22.32 12.40 4.24
N LYS A 88 23.50 12.24 4.83
CA LYS A 88 24.34 11.07 4.61
C LYS A 88 24.16 10.07 5.76
N PRO A 89 24.34 8.76 5.51
CA PRO A 89 24.17 7.73 6.55
C PRO A 89 24.95 8.00 7.84
N GLU A 90 26.16 8.55 7.71
CA GLU A 90 27.02 8.87 8.86
C GLU A 90 26.54 10.06 9.69
N MET A 91 25.51 10.79 9.25
CA MET A 91 24.95 11.95 9.96
C MET A 91 23.76 11.59 10.85
N VAL A 92 23.28 10.34 10.82
CA VAL A 92 22.08 9.93 11.55
C VAL A 92 22.35 8.63 12.32
N ASP A 93 21.91 8.60 13.56
CA ASP A 93 21.98 7.40 14.40
C ASP A 93 20.88 6.39 14.03
N LYS A 94 19.75 6.88 13.53
CA LYS A 94 18.60 6.07 13.12
C LYS A 94 17.81 6.78 12.02
N PHE A 95 17.49 6.04 10.96
CA PHE A 95 16.58 6.51 9.92
C PHE A 95 15.12 6.43 10.37
N ASP A 96 14.33 7.45 9.99
CA ASP A 96 12.88 7.55 10.20
C ASP A 96 12.20 8.21 8.99
N GLU A 97 10.90 8.49 9.09
CA GLU A 97 10.10 9.09 8.02
C GLU A 97 10.54 10.52 7.63
N PHE A 98 11.30 11.22 8.47
CA PHE A 98 11.75 12.59 8.20
C PHE A 98 13.12 12.65 7.53
N ASN A 99 13.97 11.66 7.79
CA ASN A 99 15.37 11.70 7.34
C ASN A 99 15.73 10.59 6.35
N ALA A 100 14.89 9.56 6.20
CA ALA A 100 15.11 8.48 5.24
C ALA A 100 14.65 8.85 3.83
N ALA A 101 15.44 8.47 2.82
CA ALA A 101 15.04 8.61 1.40
C ALA A 101 13.96 7.60 1.00
N SER A 102 13.86 6.49 1.72
CA SER A 102 12.82 5.47 1.53
C SER A 102 12.57 4.70 2.82
N GLN A 103 11.41 4.07 2.90
CA GLN A 103 11.03 3.21 4.00
C GLN A 103 10.53 1.86 3.47
N ALA A 104 11.14 0.79 3.89
CA ALA A 104 10.73 -0.57 3.56
C ALA A 104 9.90 -1.16 4.70
N ILE A 105 8.80 -1.81 4.34
CA ILE A 105 7.94 -2.56 5.25
C ILE A 105 7.94 -4.02 4.80
N VAL A 106 8.34 -4.92 5.69
CA VAL A 106 8.22 -6.36 5.46
C VAL A 106 6.80 -6.77 5.84
N PRO A 107 5.98 -7.25 4.90
CA PRO A 107 4.62 -7.62 5.20
C PRO A 107 4.56 -8.87 6.06
N GLN A 108 3.48 -8.99 6.82
CA GLN A 108 3.13 -10.17 7.61
C GLN A 108 1.76 -10.68 7.15
N THR A 109 1.50 -11.96 7.33
CA THR A 109 0.16 -12.50 7.10
C THR A 109 -0.88 -11.74 7.93
N ASP A 110 -2.02 -11.45 7.34
CA ASP A 110 -3.10 -10.62 7.87
C ASP A 110 -2.77 -9.11 8.02
N MET A 111 -1.65 -8.65 7.48
CA MET A 111 -1.31 -7.23 7.48
C MET A 111 -2.09 -6.48 6.40
N LEU A 112 -2.61 -5.31 6.77
CA LEU A 112 -3.17 -4.32 5.87
C LEU A 112 -2.32 -3.04 5.92
N ILE A 113 -1.84 -2.59 4.76
CA ILE A 113 -1.14 -1.32 4.61
C ILE A 113 -2.01 -0.39 3.78
N ILE A 114 -2.27 0.83 4.28
CA ILE A 114 -3.00 1.88 3.55
C ILE A 114 -2.08 3.08 3.39
N PHE A 115 -2.06 3.63 2.18
CA PHE A 115 -1.19 4.76 1.84
C PHE A 115 -1.85 5.67 0.79
N PRO A 116 -1.43 6.94 0.68
CA PRO A 116 -1.87 7.82 -0.39
C PRO A 116 -1.47 7.27 -1.75
N SER A 117 -2.40 7.20 -2.70
CA SER A 117 -2.16 6.60 -4.01
C SER A 117 -1.07 7.31 -4.85
N TRP A 118 -0.79 8.58 -4.55
CA TRP A 118 0.28 9.35 -5.17
C TRP A 118 1.68 8.98 -4.68
N LEU A 119 1.81 8.23 -3.57
CA LEU A 119 3.09 7.87 -2.98
C LEU A 119 3.79 6.82 -3.84
N TRP A 120 4.98 7.16 -4.31
CA TRP A 120 5.81 6.24 -5.08
C TRP A 120 6.23 5.05 -4.25
N HIS A 121 6.02 3.86 -4.78
CA HIS A 121 6.39 2.62 -4.11
C HIS A 121 6.75 1.54 -5.12
N PHE A 122 7.42 0.52 -4.62
CA PHE A 122 7.77 -0.68 -5.36
C PHE A 122 7.92 -1.86 -4.41
N VAL A 123 7.92 -3.04 -4.98
CA VAL A 123 8.08 -4.29 -4.23
C VAL A 123 9.45 -4.85 -4.51
N ASN A 124 10.22 -5.07 -3.45
CA ASN A 124 11.45 -5.84 -3.48
C ASN A 124 11.12 -7.31 -3.22
N HIS A 125 11.48 -8.16 -4.15
CA HIS A 125 11.46 -9.59 -3.93
C HIS A 125 12.83 -10.05 -3.45
N GLU A 126 12.84 -10.73 -2.31
CA GLU A 126 13.90 -11.68 -2.03
C GLU A 126 13.58 -12.97 -2.80
N PRO A 127 14.52 -13.51 -3.57
CA PRO A 127 14.29 -14.76 -4.30
C PRO A 127 14.10 -15.90 -3.29
N ASP A 128 12.86 -16.28 -3.02
CA ASP A 128 12.57 -17.52 -2.30
C ASP A 128 12.10 -18.56 -3.32
N PRO A 129 12.85 -19.63 -3.54
CA PRO A 129 12.45 -20.65 -4.50
C PRO A 129 11.23 -21.47 -4.09
N THR A 130 10.67 -21.27 -2.89
CA THR A 130 9.61 -22.11 -2.32
C THR A 130 8.37 -21.34 -1.87
N GLY A 131 8.40 -19.99 -1.84
CA GLY A 131 7.33 -19.17 -1.27
C GLY A 131 6.50 -18.45 -2.33
N GLU A 132 5.18 -18.55 -2.21
CA GLU A 132 4.24 -17.67 -2.88
C GLU A 132 3.83 -16.56 -1.88
N ARG A 133 3.80 -15.32 -2.36
CA ARG A 133 3.20 -14.20 -1.64
C ARG A 133 1.90 -13.81 -2.32
N ILE A 134 0.82 -13.87 -1.58
CA ILE A 134 -0.48 -13.42 -2.04
C ILE A 134 -0.74 -12.03 -1.47
N SER A 135 -1.11 -11.10 -2.34
CA SER A 135 -1.57 -9.79 -1.92
C SER A 135 -2.80 -9.36 -2.71
N ILE A 136 -3.72 -8.69 -2.03
CA ILE A 136 -4.94 -8.13 -2.62
C ILE A 136 -4.85 -6.61 -2.48
N ALA A 137 -4.75 -5.94 -3.62
CA ALA A 137 -4.63 -4.50 -3.67
C ALA A 137 -5.99 -3.87 -3.99
N PHE A 138 -6.23 -2.71 -3.39
CA PHE A 138 -7.45 -1.91 -3.55
C PHE A 138 -7.07 -0.47 -3.77
N ASP A 139 -7.76 0.18 -4.70
CA ASP A 139 -7.69 1.62 -4.87
C ASP A 139 -9.05 2.26 -4.62
N SER A 140 -9.06 3.35 -3.88
CA SER A 140 -10.24 4.16 -3.65
C SER A 140 -10.22 5.43 -4.49
N MET A 141 -11.39 5.97 -4.75
CA MET A 141 -11.61 7.32 -5.21
C MET A 141 -12.42 8.11 -4.18
N ILE A 142 -12.21 9.42 -4.15
CA ILE A 142 -13.04 10.31 -3.36
C ILE A 142 -14.22 10.79 -4.19
N VAL A 143 -15.43 10.58 -3.70
CA VAL A 143 -16.66 10.97 -4.39
C VAL A 143 -17.51 11.84 -3.49
N LYS A 144 -18.27 12.75 -4.10
CA LYS A 144 -19.26 13.54 -3.36
C LYS A 144 -20.43 12.64 -3.02
N LYS A 145 -20.88 12.67 -1.77
CA LYS A 145 -22.11 11.99 -1.37
C LYS A 145 -23.29 12.63 -2.11
N ASP A 146 -24.16 11.79 -2.63
CA ASP A 146 -25.42 12.26 -3.17
C ASP A 146 -26.24 12.90 -2.04
N ALA A 147 -26.84 14.04 -2.35
CA ALA A 147 -27.65 14.80 -1.41
C ALA A 147 -29.01 14.13 -1.20
#